data_74eb9ecce98d438872f26b2b0bf8d84b
#
_entry.id   74eb9ecce98d438872f26b2b0bf8d84b
#
_cell.length_a   1.000
_cell.length_b   1.000
_cell.length_c   1.000
_cell.angle_alpha   90.00
_cell.angle_beta   90.00
_cell.angle_gamma   90.00
#
_symmetry.space_group_name_H-M   'P 1'
#
loop_
_entity.id
_entity.type
_entity.pdbx_description
1 polymer ?
#
loop_
_entity_poly.entity_id
_entity_poly.type
_entity_poly.pdbx_seq_one_letter_code
_entity_poly.pdbx_strand_id
1 'polypeptide(L)'
;TFTSKDPVDPNSFTVTVKQAGFVPVPPVNVVNATATPGAGHITLQWEAPEDVDYSKVKITYYDKVTKENKEIEIDGFKTTSAIIDDTYQCAGEYSFTFKTYGPTGMETESPVIITGTSGEASELERVILTVDMLSANATQDGDGGGLPALIDGKGGTYYHSRWQDPVVSEAHYVQIKLNKPLQGLRFEYDARQTGINNGGDVTIATIYGSTNGEYFESMGTEEFNLPTSNGGHATAK
;
A
#
# COMPACT_ATOMS: atom_id res chain seq x y z
N THR A 1 43.26 0.22 41.13
CA THR A 1 44.03 -0.30 42.24
C THR A 1 44.25 -1.77 42.00
N PHE A 2 45.52 -2.17 41.93
CA PHE A 2 45.89 -3.57 41.79
C PHE A 2 46.29 -4.09 43.17
N THR A 3 45.66 -5.18 43.58
CA THR A 3 46.03 -5.85 44.85
C THR A 3 46.37 -7.28 44.55
N SER A 4 47.47 -7.78 45.10
CA SER A 4 47.79 -9.19 45.03
C SER A 4 46.68 -9.98 45.77
N LYS A 5 46.16 -11.02 45.15
CA LYS A 5 45.06 -11.82 45.69
C LYS A 5 45.57 -12.99 46.54
N ASP A 6 46.75 -13.47 46.25
CA ASP A 6 47.33 -14.61 46.93
C ASP A 6 48.70 -14.27 47.49
N PRO A 7 48.86 -14.28 48.80
CA PRO A 7 50.16 -14.01 49.41
C PRO A 7 51.21 -15.12 49.14
N VAL A 8 50.79 -16.26 48.59
CA VAL A 8 51.67 -17.40 48.22
C VAL A 8 52.09 -17.28 46.78
N ASP A 9 51.29 -16.64 45.90
CA ASP A 9 51.64 -16.35 44.53
C ASP A 9 51.74 -14.85 44.27
N PRO A 10 52.93 -14.28 44.31
CA PRO A 10 53.13 -12.86 44.13
C PRO A 10 52.85 -12.36 42.69
N ASN A 11 52.64 -13.31 41.75
CA ASN A 11 52.29 -12.98 40.37
C ASN A 11 50.77 -12.97 40.16
N SER A 12 49.95 -13.40 41.14
CA SER A 12 48.48 -13.31 41.03
C SER A 12 47.99 -11.93 41.51
N PHE A 13 47.20 -11.27 40.73
CA PHE A 13 46.57 -10.02 41.06
C PHE A 13 45.10 -9.95 40.67
N THR A 14 44.34 -9.25 41.44
CA THR A 14 42.92 -8.96 41.10
C THR A 14 42.80 -7.54 40.58
N VAL A 15 42.27 -7.39 39.38
CA VAL A 15 41.89 -6.10 38.83
C VAL A 15 40.44 -5.86 39.16
N THR A 16 40.18 -4.89 40.02
CA THR A 16 38.81 -4.39 40.21
C THR A 16 38.62 -3.16 39.35
N VAL A 17 37.88 -3.32 38.25
CA VAL A 17 37.46 -2.18 37.45
C VAL A 17 36.20 -1.61 38.10
N LYS A 18 36.32 -0.45 38.71
CA LYS A 18 35.14 0.35 39.08
C LYS A 18 34.80 1.19 37.86
N GLN A 19 33.69 0.86 37.19
CA GLN A 19 33.10 1.76 36.25
C GLN A 19 32.64 3.01 37.02
N ALA A 20 33.18 4.17 36.67
CA ALA A 20 32.57 5.45 37.09
C ALA A 20 31.14 5.43 36.55
N GLY A 21 30.18 5.87 37.39
CA GLY A 21 28.77 5.72 37.04
C GLY A 21 28.50 6.13 35.62
N PHE A 22 28.24 5.13 34.75
CA PHE A 22 27.84 5.35 33.38
C PHE A 22 26.40 5.86 33.40
N VAL A 23 26.22 7.10 32.98
CA VAL A 23 24.87 7.65 32.75
C VAL A 23 24.59 7.39 31.28
N PRO A 24 23.63 6.52 30.94
CA PRO A 24 23.25 6.31 29.56
C PRO A 24 22.78 7.63 28.96
N VAL A 25 23.25 7.94 27.74
CA VAL A 25 22.80 9.09 26.97
C VAL A 25 21.99 8.55 25.80
N PRO A 26 20.82 9.13 25.48
CA PRO A 26 20.06 8.76 24.31
C PRO A 26 20.91 8.92 23.05
N PRO A 27 20.89 7.94 22.12
CA PRO A 27 21.67 8.03 20.90
C PRO A 27 21.12 9.11 19.97
N VAL A 28 21.98 9.61 19.08
CA VAL A 28 21.55 10.46 17.97
C VAL A 28 20.79 9.63 16.92
N ASN A 29 19.87 10.27 16.21
CA ASN A 29 19.09 9.58 15.18
C ASN A 29 19.80 9.57 13.84
N VAL A 30 19.25 8.82 12.88
CA VAL A 30 19.66 8.88 11.48
C VAL A 30 19.45 10.27 10.91
N VAL A 31 20.19 10.61 9.87
CA VAL A 31 20.08 11.89 9.16
C VAL A 31 19.74 11.66 7.69
N ASN A 32 19.30 12.71 7.00
CA ASN A 32 19.01 12.71 5.56
C ASN A 32 18.08 11.57 5.12
N ALA A 33 17.09 11.23 5.95
CA ALA A 33 16.13 10.20 5.62
C ALA A 33 15.23 10.65 4.47
N THR A 34 15.02 9.77 3.50
CA THR A 34 14.20 10.00 2.31
C THR A 34 13.31 8.79 2.01
N ALA A 35 12.19 9.02 1.34
CA ALA A 35 11.30 7.99 0.82
C ALA A 35 11.15 8.18 -0.68
N THR A 36 11.55 7.19 -1.46
CA THR A 36 11.50 7.23 -2.93
C THR A 36 10.40 6.30 -3.43
N PRO A 37 9.47 6.81 -4.26
CA PRO A 37 8.41 6.01 -4.83
C PRO A 37 8.95 4.92 -5.77
N GLY A 38 8.40 3.71 -5.66
CA GLY A 38 8.57 2.61 -6.61
C GLY A 38 7.25 1.93 -6.90
N ALA A 39 7.16 1.19 -7.99
CA ALA A 39 5.94 0.49 -8.37
C ALA A 39 5.60 -0.60 -7.34
N GLY A 40 4.55 -0.39 -6.56
CA GLY A 40 4.12 -1.30 -5.49
C GLY A 40 5.01 -1.31 -4.25
N HIS A 41 5.97 -0.39 -4.14
CA HIS A 41 6.84 -0.28 -2.98
C HIS A 41 7.30 1.16 -2.73
N ILE A 42 7.86 1.38 -1.54
CA ILE A 42 8.53 2.63 -1.17
C ILE A 42 9.94 2.26 -0.69
N THR A 43 10.95 2.86 -1.29
CA THR A 43 12.34 2.70 -0.86
C THR A 43 12.69 3.79 0.14
N LEU A 44 13.03 3.40 1.35
CA LEU A 44 13.55 4.28 2.38
C LEU A 44 15.07 4.27 2.32
N GLN A 45 15.67 5.46 2.41
CA GLN A 45 17.11 5.64 2.50
C GLN A 45 17.43 6.66 3.57
N TRP A 46 18.55 6.50 4.25
CA TRP A 46 19.03 7.43 5.28
C TRP A 46 20.55 7.36 5.37
N GLU A 47 21.11 8.22 6.17
CA GLU A 47 22.53 8.21 6.48
C GLU A 47 22.73 8.05 7.99
N ALA A 48 23.83 7.39 8.36
CA ALA A 48 24.28 7.39 9.73
C ALA A 48 24.90 8.78 10.06
N PRO A 49 24.67 9.33 11.26
CA PRO A 49 25.33 10.56 11.65
C PRO A 49 26.86 10.37 11.73
N GLU A 50 27.60 11.46 11.73
CA GLU A 50 29.08 11.42 11.79
C GLU A 50 29.59 10.70 13.06
N ASP A 51 28.95 10.97 14.20
CA ASP A 51 29.25 10.35 15.48
C ASP A 51 28.20 9.28 15.81
N VAL A 52 28.32 8.10 15.16
CA VAL A 52 27.40 6.98 15.36
C VAL A 52 27.56 6.38 16.76
N ASP A 53 26.51 6.42 17.56
CA ASP A 53 26.44 5.88 18.92
C ASP A 53 25.28 4.87 19.13
N TYR A 54 24.58 4.51 18.09
CA TYR A 54 23.50 3.52 18.13
C TYR A 54 23.92 2.14 17.59
N SER A 55 23.22 1.13 18.05
CA SER A 55 23.40 -0.27 17.63
C SER A 55 22.25 -0.81 16.79
N LYS A 56 21.12 -0.09 16.72
CA LYS A 56 19.92 -0.49 16.01
C LYS A 56 19.15 0.72 15.51
N VAL A 57 18.55 0.59 14.33
CA VAL A 57 17.52 1.49 13.78
C VAL A 57 16.17 0.74 13.78
N LYS A 58 15.13 1.37 14.31
CA LYS A 58 13.75 0.90 14.21
C LYS A 58 12.95 1.89 13.38
N ILE A 59 12.23 1.37 12.39
CA ILE A 59 11.32 2.13 11.54
C ILE A 59 9.92 1.62 11.80
N THR A 60 9.01 2.51 12.18
CA THR A 60 7.60 2.17 12.38
C THR A 60 6.73 2.91 11.39
N TYR A 61 5.68 2.26 10.90
CA TYR A 61 4.70 2.84 10.00
C TYR A 61 3.35 2.13 10.15
N TYR A 62 2.28 2.80 9.70
CA TYR A 62 0.97 2.18 9.58
C TYR A 62 0.81 1.62 8.17
N ASP A 63 0.67 0.30 8.08
CA ASP A 63 0.39 -0.40 6.82
C ASP A 63 -1.09 -0.21 6.47
N LYS A 64 -1.34 0.54 5.41
CA LYS A 64 -2.70 0.88 4.98
C LYS A 64 -3.44 -0.27 4.29
N VAL A 65 -2.72 -1.31 3.90
CA VAL A 65 -3.28 -2.51 3.27
C VAL A 65 -3.76 -3.49 4.32
N THR A 66 -2.87 -3.85 5.26
CA THR A 66 -3.22 -4.76 6.36
C THR A 66 -3.93 -4.06 7.51
N LYS A 67 -3.93 -2.70 7.54
CA LYS A 67 -4.47 -1.85 8.60
C LYS A 67 -3.85 -2.11 9.97
N GLU A 68 -2.55 -2.38 9.98
CA GLU A 68 -1.78 -2.67 11.16
C GLU A 68 -0.55 -1.76 11.26
N ASN A 69 -0.10 -1.54 12.50
CA ASN A 69 1.21 -0.94 12.72
C ASN A 69 2.28 -1.99 12.46
N LYS A 70 3.23 -1.64 11.61
CA LYS A 70 4.40 -2.46 11.27
C LYS A 70 5.67 -1.83 11.80
N GLU A 71 6.66 -2.67 12.06
CA GLU A 71 7.99 -2.21 12.40
C GLU A 71 9.07 -3.02 11.69
N ILE A 72 10.17 -2.35 11.38
CA ILE A 72 11.38 -2.93 10.82
C ILE A 72 12.51 -2.61 11.77
N GLU A 73 13.25 -3.62 12.19
CA GLU A 73 14.47 -3.48 12.97
C GLU A 73 15.68 -3.79 12.12
N ILE A 74 16.68 -2.92 12.16
CA ILE A 74 17.93 -3.04 11.43
C ILE A 74 19.08 -2.91 12.40
N ASP A 75 19.85 -3.98 12.55
CA ASP A 75 21.00 -4.01 13.45
C ASP A 75 22.20 -3.28 12.84
N GLY A 76 22.87 -2.51 13.69
CA GLY A 76 24.04 -1.72 13.34
C GLY A 76 23.69 -0.47 12.54
N PHE A 77 24.71 0.08 11.88
CA PHE A 77 24.64 1.36 11.15
C PHE A 77 25.11 1.26 9.69
N LYS A 78 25.47 0.06 9.25
CA LYS A 78 25.98 -0.14 7.87
C LYS A 78 24.88 -0.24 6.83
N THR A 79 23.72 -0.76 7.22
CA THR A 79 22.53 -0.81 6.37
C THR A 79 21.80 0.51 6.50
N THR A 80 21.64 1.21 5.40
CA THR A 80 21.07 2.56 5.32
C THR A 80 19.90 2.64 4.33
N SER A 81 19.27 1.51 4.07
CA SER A 81 18.07 1.44 3.23
C SER A 81 17.15 0.31 3.66
N ALA A 82 15.86 0.49 3.38
CA ALA A 82 14.84 -0.54 3.52
C ALA A 82 13.80 -0.38 2.40
N ILE A 83 13.19 -1.48 1.99
CA ILE A 83 12.09 -1.48 1.03
C ILE A 83 10.82 -1.84 1.79
N ILE A 84 9.79 -1.04 1.60
CA ILE A 84 8.44 -1.29 2.10
C ILE A 84 7.63 -1.78 0.91
N ASP A 85 7.48 -3.09 0.84
CA ASP A 85 6.72 -3.75 -0.22
C ASP A 85 5.20 -3.67 0.03
N ASP A 86 4.42 -4.09 -0.96
CA ASP A 86 2.96 -4.13 -0.91
C ASP A 86 2.29 -2.78 -0.58
N THR A 87 2.94 -1.69 -0.98
CA THR A 87 2.36 -0.36 -0.91
C THR A 87 1.67 0.00 -2.22
N TYR A 88 0.58 0.78 -2.12
CA TYR A 88 -0.22 1.15 -3.29
C TYR A 88 -0.37 2.66 -3.40
N GLN A 89 -0.31 3.19 -4.61
CA GLN A 89 -0.48 4.61 -4.87
C GLN A 89 -1.84 5.12 -4.37
N CYS A 90 -2.91 4.36 -4.57
CA CYS A 90 -4.25 4.71 -4.12
C CYS A 90 -4.41 4.71 -2.59
N ALA A 91 -3.51 4.09 -1.84
CA ALA A 91 -3.50 4.16 -0.39
C ALA A 91 -3.02 5.53 0.14
N GLY A 92 -2.50 6.38 -0.76
CA GLY A 92 -2.02 7.71 -0.44
C GLY A 92 -0.69 7.71 0.32
N GLU A 93 -0.45 8.78 1.07
CA GLU A 93 0.82 9.02 1.75
C GLU A 93 1.00 8.14 3.00
N TYR A 94 2.15 7.49 3.10
CA TYR A 94 2.62 6.76 4.29
C TYR A 94 3.52 7.65 5.13
N SER A 95 3.51 7.46 6.45
CA SER A 95 4.40 8.14 7.38
C SER A 95 5.31 7.13 8.06
N PHE A 96 6.62 7.38 8.02
CA PHE A 96 7.65 6.52 8.57
C PHE A 96 8.38 7.23 9.70
N THR A 97 8.42 6.59 10.87
CA THR A 97 9.10 7.11 12.05
C THR A 97 10.35 6.31 12.33
N PHE A 98 11.50 6.97 12.31
CA PHE A 98 12.81 6.38 12.61
C PHE A 98 13.20 6.70 14.05
N LYS A 99 13.63 5.68 14.76
CA LYS A 99 14.26 5.78 16.07
C LYS A 99 15.52 4.92 16.10
N THR A 100 16.56 5.42 16.72
CA THR A 100 17.78 4.67 16.97
C THR A 100 17.84 4.20 18.43
N TYR A 101 18.53 3.11 18.66
CA TYR A 101 18.71 2.51 19.98
C TYR A 101 20.18 2.29 20.25
N GLY A 102 20.65 2.84 21.37
CA GLY A 102 22.02 2.63 21.84
C GLY A 102 22.26 1.21 22.35
N PRO A 103 23.53 0.83 22.61
CA PRO A 103 23.90 -0.51 23.11
C PRO A 103 23.21 -0.90 24.44
N THR A 104 22.77 0.08 25.20
CA THR A 104 22.05 -0.13 26.46
C THR A 104 20.54 -0.29 26.29
N GLY A 105 20.03 -0.21 25.05
CA GLY A 105 18.61 -0.24 24.74
C GLY A 105 17.89 1.11 24.91
N MET A 106 18.62 2.18 25.24
CA MET A 106 18.05 3.53 25.30
C MET A 106 17.72 4.01 23.90
N GLU A 107 16.53 4.55 23.71
CA GLU A 107 16.10 5.10 22.41
C GLU A 107 16.45 6.60 22.27
N THR A 108 16.56 7.05 21.04
CA THR A 108 16.70 8.48 20.73
C THR A 108 15.51 9.29 21.27
N GLU A 109 15.77 10.49 21.76
CA GLU A 109 14.70 11.40 22.22
C GLU A 109 13.96 12.07 21.05
N SER A 110 14.61 12.22 19.92
CA SER A 110 14.09 12.95 18.78
C SER A 110 13.89 12.01 17.57
N PRO A 111 12.68 11.47 17.35
CA PRO A 111 12.41 10.66 16.19
C PRO A 111 12.52 11.49 14.90
N VAL A 112 13.00 10.87 13.82
CA VAL A 112 12.94 11.42 12.47
C VAL A 112 11.66 10.88 11.81
N ILE A 113 10.84 11.77 11.27
CA ILE A 113 9.59 11.42 10.60
C ILE A 113 9.68 11.91 9.16
N ILE A 114 9.44 11.00 8.22
CA ILE A 114 9.34 11.31 6.80
C ILE A 114 8.05 10.75 6.24
N THR A 115 7.62 11.28 5.12
CA THR A 115 6.47 10.78 4.39
C THR A 115 6.85 10.35 2.98
N GLY A 116 6.07 9.45 2.41
CA GLY A 116 6.26 8.98 1.04
C GLY A 116 5.03 8.28 0.50
N THR A 117 4.91 8.26 -0.82
CA THR A 117 3.85 7.56 -1.53
C THR A 117 4.44 6.44 -2.37
N SER A 118 3.66 5.40 -2.63
CA SER A 118 4.02 4.40 -3.65
C SER A 118 3.97 5.04 -5.04
N GLY A 119 4.84 4.60 -5.93
CA GLY A 119 4.84 5.01 -7.33
C GLY A 119 3.78 4.30 -8.16
N GLU A 120 3.55 4.82 -9.37
CA GLU A 120 2.74 4.13 -10.37
C GLU A 120 3.41 2.81 -10.78
N ALA A 121 2.60 1.81 -11.10
CA ALA A 121 3.11 0.58 -11.71
C ALA A 121 3.76 0.91 -13.06
N SER A 122 5.00 0.49 -13.25
CA SER A 122 5.75 0.74 -14.49
C SER A 122 5.25 -0.10 -15.65
N GLU A 123 4.63 -1.25 -15.36
CA GLU A 123 4.07 -2.19 -16.35
C GLU A 123 2.66 -2.59 -15.94
N LEU A 124 1.73 -2.52 -16.90
CA LEU A 124 0.36 -2.97 -16.74
C LEU A 124 0.19 -4.31 -17.44
N GLU A 125 -0.17 -5.34 -16.70
CA GLU A 125 -0.61 -6.60 -17.27
C GLU A 125 -2.10 -6.51 -17.60
N ARG A 126 -2.46 -6.76 -18.85
CA ARG A 126 -3.87 -6.80 -19.25
C ARG A 126 -4.54 -8.05 -18.73
N VAL A 127 -5.56 -7.88 -17.89
CA VAL A 127 -6.41 -8.97 -17.44
C VAL A 127 -7.41 -9.29 -18.56
N ILE A 128 -7.39 -10.53 -19.05
CA ILE A 128 -8.41 -11.01 -19.99
C ILE A 128 -9.60 -11.50 -19.17
N LEU A 129 -10.69 -10.77 -19.26
CA LEU A 129 -11.93 -11.11 -18.55
C LEU A 129 -12.67 -12.23 -19.27
N THR A 130 -13.28 -13.13 -18.50
CA THR A 130 -14.21 -14.17 -18.96
C THR A 130 -15.55 -14.01 -18.25
N VAL A 131 -16.61 -14.55 -18.82
CA VAL A 131 -17.97 -14.34 -18.31
C VAL A 131 -18.15 -14.90 -16.91
N ASP A 132 -17.47 -15.98 -16.56
CA ASP A 132 -17.48 -16.60 -15.24
C ASP A 132 -16.81 -15.78 -14.15
N MET A 133 -15.99 -14.78 -14.55
CA MET A 133 -15.44 -13.80 -13.64
C MET A 133 -16.42 -12.67 -13.28
N LEU A 134 -17.52 -12.54 -14.02
CA LEU A 134 -18.46 -11.43 -13.91
C LEU A 134 -19.71 -11.81 -13.14
N SER A 135 -20.15 -10.90 -12.29
CA SER A 135 -21.47 -10.96 -11.64
C SER A 135 -22.05 -9.55 -11.48
N ALA A 136 -23.35 -9.45 -11.29
CA ALA A 136 -24.05 -8.19 -11.05
C ALA A 136 -25.28 -8.44 -10.17
N ASN A 137 -25.71 -7.43 -9.41
CA ASN A 137 -26.93 -7.52 -8.63
C ASN A 137 -28.21 -7.23 -9.44
N ALA A 138 -28.07 -6.56 -10.58
CA ALA A 138 -29.22 -6.11 -11.37
C ALA A 138 -28.91 -6.26 -12.87
N THR A 139 -29.34 -7.33 -13.48
CA THR A 139 -29.23 -7.56 -14.92
C THR A 139 -30.62 -7.55 -15.56
N GLN A 140 -30.82 -6.79 -16.64
CA GLN A 140 -32.03 -6.86 -17.43
C GLN A 140 -31.95 -8.02 -18.39
N ASP A 141 -32.80 -9.01 -18.20
CA ASP A 141 -32.88 -10.16 -19.10
C ASP A 141 -33.52 -9.77 -20.44
N GLY A 142 -32.94 -10.29 -21.53
CA GLY A 142 -33.47 -10.09 -22.88
C GLY A 142 -33.20 -8.70 -23.48
N ASP A 143 -32.41 -7.87 -22.83
CA ASP A 143 -32.02 -6.54 -23.32
C ASP A 143 -30.49 -6.40 -23.37
N GLY A 144 -29.96 -6.11 -24.55
CA GLY A 144 -28.57 -5.74 -24.81
C GLY A 144 -27.57 -6.89 -24.90
N GLY A 145 -27.75 -7.99 -24.22
CA GLY A 145 -26.84 -9.15 -24.21
C GLY A 145 -26.28 -9.52 -22.83
N GLY A 146 -26.61 -8.77 -21.80
CA GLY A 146 -26.26 -9.06 -20.41
C GLY A 146 -24.76 -8.97 -20.12
N LEU A 147 -24.27 -9.70 -19.12
CA LEU A 147 -22.86 -9.68 -18.71
C LEU A 147 -21.87 -10.03 -19.85
N PRO A 148 -22.13 -10.99 -20.74
CA PRO A 148 -21.23 -11.26 -21.88
C PRO A 148 -20.96 -10.04 -22.74
N ALA A 149 -21.93 -9.13 -22.89
CA ALA A 149 -21.80 -7.94 -23.71
C ALA A 149 -20.79 -6.91 -23.15
N LEU A 150 -20.43 -7.01 -21.88
CA LEU A 150 -19.39 -6.16 -21.29
C LEU A 150 -17.99 -6.46 -21.82
N ILE A 151 -17.76 -7.66 -22.36
CA ILE A 151 -16.42 -8.14 -22.71
C ILE A 151 -16.32 -8.71 -24.12
N ASP A 152 -17.36 -8.60 -24.94
CA ASP A 152 -17.37 -9.17 -26.30
C ASP A 152 -16.71 -8.27 -27.35
N GLY A 153 -16.31 -7.06 -27.00
CA GLY A 153 -15.64 -6.10 -27.87
C GLY A 153 -16.54 -5.50 -28.96
N LYS A 154 -17.86 -5.56 -28.80
CA LYS A 154 -18.83 -5.06 -29.76
C LYS A 154 -19.60 -3.88 -29.23
N GLY A 155 -19.40 -2.69 -29.79
CA GLY A 155 -20.13 -1.50 -29.37
C GLY A 155 -21.65 -1.53 -29.60
N GLY A 156 -22.15 -2.52 -30.37
CA GLY A 156 -23.57 -2.71 -30.64
C GLY A 156 -24.31 -3.58 -29.62
N THR A 157 -23.57 -4.34 -28.79
CA THR A 157 -24.08 -5.08 -27.67
C THR A 157 -23.75 -4.30 -26.38
N TYR A 158 -24.54 -4.51 -25.35
CA TYR A 158 -24.34 -3.78 -24.10
C TYR A 158 -24.93 -4.52 -22.90
N TYR A 159 -24.41 -4.23 -21.74
CA TYR A 159 -25.03 -4.59 -20.48
C TYR A 159 -26.07 -3.54 -20.11
N HIS A 160 -27.23 -3.98 -19.67
CA HIS A 160 -28.28 -3.12 -19.12
C HIS A 160 -28.59 -3.55 -17.69
N SER A 161 -28.52 -2.64 -16.75
CA SER A 161 -29.01 -2.88 -15.41
C SER A 161 -30.55 -2.99 -15.42
N ARG A 162 -31.10 -3.73 -14.47
CA ARG A 162 -32.53 -4.05 -14.41
C ARG A 162 -33.38 -2.79 -14.22
N TRP A 163 -34.25 -2.53 -15.18
CA TRP A 163 -35.18 -1.40 -15.18
C TRP A 163 -36.64 -1.82 -15.18
N GLN A 164 -36.96 -3.11 -15.45
CA GLN A 164 -38.28 -3.68 -15.35
C GLN A 164 -38.52 -4.31 -13.98
N ASP A 165 -39.77 -4.32 -13.55
CA ASP A 165 -40.15 -4.96 -12.29
C ASP A 165 -39.82 -6.47 -12.24
N PRO A 166 -39.36 -6.97 -11.08
CA PRO A 166 -39.05 -6.22 -9.85
C PRO A 166 -37.73 -5.44 -9.99
N VAL A 167 -37.80 -4.13 -9.76
CA VAL A 167 -36.64 -3.27 -9.79
C VAL A 167 -35.77 -3.50 -8.55
N VAL A 168 -34.45 -3.49 -8.72
CA VAL A 168 -33.50 -3.54 -7.61
C VAL A 168 -33.36 -2.12 -7.05
N SER A 169 -33.61 -1.94 -5.75
CA SER A 169 -33.61 -0.64 -5.08
C SER A 169 -32.23 -0.21 -4.61
N GLU A 170 -31.32 -1.17 -4.47
CA GLU A 170 -29.93 -0.95 -4.08
C GLU A 170 -29.12 -0.37 -5.26
N ALA A 171 -27.98 0.24 -4.97
CA ALA A 171 -27.06 0.67 -5.99
C ALA A 171 -26.69 -0.50 -6.91
N HIS A 172 -26.77 -0.27 -8.23
CA HIS A 172 -26.43 -1.30 -9.20
C HIS A 172 -24.92 -1.41 -9.33
N TYR A 173 -24.39 -2.65 -9.37
CA TYR A 173 -22.97 -2.89 -9.53
C TYR A 173 -22.70 -4.07 -10.46
N VAL A 174 -21.50 -4.05 -11.03
CA VAL A 174 -20.86 -5.19 -11.68
C VAL A 174 -19.64 -5.56 -10.85
N GLN A 175 -19.52 -6.81 -10.48
CA GLN A 175 -18.38 -7.34 -9.73
C GLN A 175 -17.54 -8.22 -10.64
N ILE A 176 -16.21 -8.07 -10.53
CA ILE A 176 -15.21 -8.84 -11.25
C ILE A 176 -14.41 -9.64 -10.25
N LYS A 177 -14.47 -10.97 -10.34
CA LYS A 177 -13.65 -11.87 -9.53
C LYS A 177 -12.32 -12.13 -10.23
N LEU A 178 -11.23 -11.66 -9.65
CA LEU A 178 -9.89 -11.83 -10.18
C LEU A 178 -9.22 -13.08 -9.62
N ASN A 179 -8.27 -13.65 -10.37
CA ASN A 179 -7.54 -14.86 -9.97
C ASN A 179 -6.36 -14.56 -9.04
N LYS A 180 -5.94 -13.29 -8.98
CA LYS A 180 -4.84 -12.81 -8.13
C LYS A 180 -5.14 -11.41 -7.62
N PRO A 181 -4.61 -11.01 -6.47
CA PRO A 181 -4.69 -9.63 -5.99
C PRO A 181 -4.06 -8.67 -7.00
N LEU A 182 -4.61 -7.46 -7.09
CA LEU A 182 -4.04 -6.36 -7.86
C LEU A 182 -3.34 -5.39 -6.92
N GLN A 183 -2.19 -4.87 -7.34
CA GLN A 183 -1.49 -3.78 -6.66
C GLN A 183 -1.97 -2.40 -7.13
N GLY A 184 -2.60 -2.34 -8.27
CA GLY A 184 -3.21 -1.16 -8.85
C GLY A 184 -4.16 -1.58 -9.95
N LEU A 185 -5.06 -0.70 -10.32
CA LEU A 185 -6.06 -0.97 -11.36
C LEU A 185 -6.09 0.20 -12.33
N ARG A 186 -6.03 -0.15 -13.61
CA ARG A 186 -6.47 0.70 -14.69
C ARG A 186 -7.59 -0.03 -15.42
N PHE A 187 -8.73 0.61 -15.60
CA PHE A 187 -9.79 0.04 -16.41
C PHE A 187 -10.09 0.93 -17.63
N GLU A 188 -10.57 0.28 -18.67
CA GLU A 188 -11.03 0.95 -19.88
C GLU A 188 -12.52 0.66 -20.01
N TYR A 189 -13.29 1.66 -20.37
CA TYR A 189 -14.73 1.61 -20.50
C TYR A 189 -15.15 2.22 -21.83
N ASP A 190 -15.95 1.48 -22.58
CA ASP A 190 -16.61 1.96 -23.77
C ASP A 190 -18.11 2.12 -23.52
N ALA A 191 -18.63 3.31 -23.76
CA ALA A 191 -20.07 3.53 -23.70
C ALA A 191 -20.79 2.74 -24.81
N ARG A 192 -22.04 2.40 -24.54
CA ARG A 192 -22.92 1.82 -25.56
C ARG A 192 -22.90 2.65 -26.84
N GLN A 193 -22.72 2.01 -27.99
CA GLN A 193 -22.59 2.67 -29.28
C GLN A 193 -23.85 2.58 -30.16
N THR A 194 -24.96 2.15 -29.60
CA THR A 194 -26.21 2.01 -30.32
C THR A 194 -27.11 3.23 -30.14
N GLY A 195 -27.10 4.11 -31.11
CA GLY A 195 -28.16 5.11 -31.28
C GLY A 195 -28.06 6.33 -30.37
N ILE A 196 -29.11 6.99 -30.29
CA ILE A 196 -29.36 8.31 -29.77
C ILE A 196 -29.34 8.27 -28.25
N ASN A 197 -28.71 9.28 -27.66
CA ASN A 197 -28.70 9.63 -26.26
C ASN A 197 -29.85 8.99 -25.47
N ASN A 198 -29.56 7.91 -24.80
CA ASN A 198 -30.49 7.26 -23.90
C ASN A 198 -30.17 7.74 -22.49
N GLY A 199 -31.09 8.40 -21.84
CA GLY A 199 -30.95 8.87 -20.45
C GLY A 199 -30.64 7.79 -19.40
N GLY A 200 -30.20 6.60 -19.84
CA GLY A 200 -29.78 5.47 -19.01
C GLY A 200 -28.29 5.15 -19.07
N ASP A 201 -27.48 5.97 -19.73
CA ASP A 201 -26.03 5.78 -19.75
C ASP A 201 -25.46 5.98 -18.35
N VAL A 202 -24.51 5.12 -17.98
CA VAL A 202 -23.75 5.29 -16.72
C VAL A 202 -22.81 6.48 -16.92
N THR A 203 -22.97 7.50 -16.09
CA THR A 203 -22.16 8.72 -16.14
C THR A 203 -21.12 8.79 -15.04
N ILE A 204 -21.36 8.09 -13.94
CA ILE A 204 -20.49 8.08 -12.76
C ILE A 204 -20.28 6.63 -12.33
N ALA A 205 -19.04 6.27 -12.05
CA ALA A 205 -18.69 4.99 -11.45
C ALA A 205 -17.80 5.19 -10.22
N THR A 206 -18.02 4.37 -9.20
CA THR A 206 -17.16 4.28 -8.02
C THR A 206 -16.58 2.88 -7.98
N ILE A 207 -15.28 2.78 -7.71
CA ILE A 207 -14.57 1.49 -7.66
C ILE A 207 -14.40 1.07 -6.21
N TYR A 208 -14.77 -0.18 -5.95
CA TYR A 208 -14.56 -0.85 -4.68
C TYR A 208 -13.69 -2.08 -4.87
N GLY A 209 -12.83 -2.37 -3.91
CA GLY A 209 -11.98 -3.56 -3.88
C GLY A 209 -12.32 -4.46 -2.70
N SER A 210 -12.06 -5.76 -2.85
CA SER A 210 -12.21 -6.74 -1.79
C SER A 210 -11.17 -7.85 -1.93
N THR A 211 -10.66 -8.35 -0.82
CA THR A 211 -9.77 -9.51 -0.77
C THR A 211 -10.50 -10.83 -0.51
N ASN A 212 -11.77 -10.78 -0.06
CA ASN A 212 -12.55 -11.96 0.28
C ASN A 212 -13.89 -12.06 -0.48
N GLY A 213 -14.27 -11.01 -1.22
CA GLY A 213 -15.55 -10.95 -1.96
C GLY A 213 -16.79 -10.68 -1.11
N GLU A 214 -16.63 -10.45 0.20
CA GLU A 214 -17.74 -10.19 1.13
C GLU A 214 -17.74 -8.73 1.62
N TYR A 215 -16.56 -8.21 1.93
CA TYR A 215 -16.37 -6.82 2.40
C TYR A 215 -15.66 -6.02 1.34
N PHE A 216 -16.28 -4.96 0.88
CA PHE A 216 -15.76 -4.07 -0.15
C PHE A 216 -15.44 -2.70 0.43
N GLU A 217 -14.29 -2.18 0.05
CA GLU A 217 -13.81 -0.86 0.44
C GLU A 217 -13.62 0.02 -0.80
N SER A 218 -13.93 1.31 -0.67
CA SER A 218 -13.68 2.25 -1.76
C SER A 218 -12.18 2.30 -2.07
N MET A 219 -11.84 2.13 -3.35
CA MET A 219 -10.47 2.19 -3.85
C MET A 219 -9.98 3.63 -4.08
N GLY A 220 -10.81 4.61 -3.79
CA GLY A 220 -10.50 6.02 -3.89
C GLY A 220 -11.72 6.87 -3.57
N THR A 221 -11.51 8.16 -3.43
CA THR A 221 -12.57 9.15 -3.18
C THR A 221 -13.14 9.72 -4.47
N GLU A 222 -12.57 9.37 -5.62
CA GLU A 222 -12.95 9.96 -6.90
C GLU A 222 -14.09 9.19 -7.56
N GLU A 223 -15.07 9.95 -8.01
CA GLU A 223 -16.09 9.48 -8.92
C GLU A 223 -15.53 9.61 -10.35
N PHE A 224 -15.53 8.52 -11.09
CA PHE A 224 -15.08 8.55 -12.48
C PHE A 224 -16.20 9.02 -13.37
N ASN A 225 -15.99 10.13 -14.08
CA ASN A 225 -16.89 10.59 -15.11
C ASN A 225 -16.71 9.71 -16.36
N LEU A 226 -17.74 8.95 -16.68
CA LEU A 226 -17.74 8.06 -17.84
C LEU A 226 -18.33 8.79 -19.06
N PRO A 227 -17.85 8.49 -20.29
CA PRO A 227 -18.46 9.02 -21.50
C PRO A 227 -19.88 8.47 -21.66
N THR A 228 -20.76 9.26 -22.20
CA THR A 228 -22.10 8.83 -22.59
C THR A 228 -22.11 8.28 -24.00
N SER A 229 -23.25 7.74 -24.45
CA SER A 229 -23.44 7.05 -25.74
C SER A 229 -22.84 7.78 -26.97
N ASN A 230 -22.70 7.08 -28.05
CA ASN A 230 -22.03 7.42 -29.32
C ASN A 230 -20.52 7.21 -29.37
N GLY A 231 -20.03 6.19 -28.70
CA GLY A 231 -18.67 5.75 -28.87
C GLY A 231 -17.64 6.49 -28.05
N GLY A 232 -18.06 6.98 -26.90
CA GLY A 232 -17.13 7.52 -25.92
C GLY A 232 -16.25 6.41 -25.32
N HIS A 233 -15.01 6.73 -25.04
CA HIS A 233 -14.04 5.87 -24.37
C HIS A 233 -13.47 6.60 -23.16
N ALA A 234 -13.39 5.93 -22.01
CA ALA A 234 -12.77 6.47 -20.81
C ALA A 234 -11.76 5.47 -20.23
N THR A 235 -10.68 6.01 -19.74
CA THR A 235 -9.68 5.26 -18.96
C THR A 235 -9.57 5.89 -17.59
N ALA A 236 -9.68 5.07 -16.55
CA ALA A 236 -9.41 5.46 -15.17
C ALA A 236 -8.19 4.71 -14.63
N LYS A 237 -7.39 5.38 -13.80
CA LYS A 237 -6.19 4.82 -13.17
C LYS A 237 -6.38 4.66 -11.67
#